data_1d6e598b3fc85b3b106b57b3e03ea40d
#
_entry.id   1d6e598b3fc85b3b106b57b3e03ea40d
#
_cell.length_a   1.000
_cell.length_b   1.000
_cell.length_c   1.000
_cell.angle_alpha   90.00
_cell.angle_beta   90.00
_cell.angle_gamma   90.00
#
_symmetry.space_group_name_H-M   'P 1'
#
loop_
_entity.id
_entity.type
_entity.pdbx_description
1 polymer ?
#
loop_
_entity_poly.entity_id
_entity_poly.type
_entity_poly.pdbx_seq_one_letter_code
_entity_poly.pdbx_strand_id
1 'polypeptide(L)'
;MNIANWLNDAGRRWPERPALFEGQRQVADYATFAARVRSRAAQLVNEHGIAPGDRVALFMKNSCEYLELLYAVWWVGAVVVPINCKLHPVEASWIVDNAQARLIFTDDDKVFSPEALPQGCRELNQTDRLACASVDATMLENPRSRDADDLAWLFYTSGTTGRSKGVMLSHGNLTAMSLCYPLDVDPVSPDDAVLYAAPMSHGAGLYNFIHVRCGARHVVPESRGFKAEELFELASRLRNVTLFAAPTMVKRMVEQARRQGYGGDGIKTIVYGGAPMYLADLQDAVETFGARMVQIYGQGESPMTISALSRELIVDRNRPDWASLAASVGRAHSCVDIRILDPEHRPLPPGQPGEIAVRGPTVMQGYWRNEPATRQTLVDGWLLTGDIGFLDCAGYLTLTDRSKDVIISGGCNVYPREVEEVLAQHPEVFEVCVVGEPDVQWGESVVAFIVPRNAGVLDESLLNAWFIERMASFKKPKKYVFRTELPRNSYGKILKTDLRLWLKEVASGTAVP
;
A
#
# COMPACT_ATOMS: atom_id res chain seq x y z
N MET A 1 -22.10 11.11 2.80
CA MET A 1 -22.70 9.84 2.33
C MET A 1 -21.93 8.68 2.94
N ASN A 2 -22.59 7.71 3.57
CA ASN A 2 -21.95 6.50 4.08
C ASN A 2 -21.50 5.59 2.92
N ILE A 3 -20.23 5.18 2.91
CA ILE A 3 -19.66 4.34 1.84
C ILE A 3 -20.33 2.95 1.75
N ALA A 4 -20.91 2.45 2.85
CA ALA A 4 -21.66 1.19 2.85
C ALA A 4 -22.92 1.20 1.97
N ASN A 5 -23.43 2.38 1.58
CA ASN A 5 -24.53 2.48 0.62
C ASN A 5 -24.19 1.83 -0.72
N TRP A 6 -22.93 1.78 -1.12
CA TRP A 6 -22.52 1.13 -2.37
C TRP A 6 -22.79 -0.37 -2.37
N LEU A 7 -22.57 -1.04 -1.23
CA LEU A 7 -22.97 -2.46 -1.12
C LEU A 7 -24.47 -2.63 -1.05
N ASN A 8 -25.19 -1.77 -0.31
CA ASN A 8 -26.64 -1.81 -0.25
C ASN A 8 -27.29 -1.65 -1.64
N ASP A 9 -26.76 -0.71 -2.42
CA ASP A 9 -27.19 -0.49 -3.81
C ASP A 9 -26.83 -1.66 -4.72
N ALA A 10 -25.62 -2.22 -4.59
CA ALA A 10 -25.17 -3.37 -5.38
C ALA A 10 -26.04 -4.61 -5.09
N GLY A 11 -26.35 -4.87 -3.81
CA GLY A 11 -27.24 -5.98 -3.42
C GLY A 11 -28.66 -5.87 -3.96
N ARG A 12 -29.16 -4.64 -4.15
CA ARG A 12 -30.47 -4.38 -4.77
C ARG A 12 -30.42 -4.43 -6.31
N ARG A 13 -29.34 -3.88 -6.90
CA ARG A 13 -29.21 -3.74 -8.34
C ARG A 13 -28.80 -5.04 -9.03
N TRP A 14 -27.98 -5.84 -8.36
CA TRP A 14 -27.40 -7.07 -8.92
C TRP A 14 -27.47 -8.24 -7.92
N PRO A 15 -28.67 -8.60 -7.39
CA PRO A 15 -28.81 -9.55 -6.27
C PRO A 15 -28.14 -10.90 -6.54
N GLU A 16 -28.27 -11.43 -7.75
CA GLU A 16 -27.81 -12.76 -8.14
C GLU A 16 -26.38 -12.78 -8.71
N ARG A 17 -25.73 -11.60 -8.87
CA ARG A 17 -24.35 -11.58 -9.38
C ARG A 17 -23.38 -12.15 -8.36
N PRO A 18 -22.43 -13.00 -8.81
CA PRO A 18 -21.36 -13.50 -7.95
C PRO A 18 -20.58 -12.35 -7.31
N ALA A 19 -20.44 -12.37 -5.99
CA ALA A 19 -19.78 -11.30 -5.23
C ALA A 19 -18.50 -11.78 -4.55
N LEU A 20 -18.58 -12.79 -3.69
CA LEU A 20 -17.45 -13.23 -2.87
C LEU A 20 -16.97 -14.62 -3.29
N PHE A 21 -15.64 -14.76 -3.38
CA PHE A 21 -14.98 -16.02 -3.74
C PHE A 21 -13.84 -16.34 -2.76
N GLU A 22 -13.77 -17.58 -2.31
CA GLU A 22 -12.62 -18.20 -1.67
C GLU A 22 -11.94 -19.12 -2.68
N GLY A 23 -10.75 -18.74 -3.15
CA GLY A 23 -10.15 -19.39 -4.29
C GLY A 23 -11.07 -19.31 -5.51
N GLN A 24 -11.44 -20.47 -6.05
CA GLN A 24 -12.35 -20.59 -7.18
C GLN A 24 -13.83 -20.73 -6.77
N ARG A 25 -14.08 -20.99 -5.49
CA ARG A 25 -15.43 -21.28 -4.97
C ARG A 25 -16.18 -19.98 -4.68
N GLN A 26 -17.32 -19.78 -5.36
CA GLN A 26 -18.25 -18.71 -4.99
C GLN A 26 -18.84 -19.01 -3.61
N VAL A 27 -18.76 -18.04 -2.68
CA VAL A 27 -19.31 -18.15 -1.31
C VAL A 27 -20.49 -17.24 -1.05
N ALA A 28 -20.68 -16.22 -1.90
CA ALA A 28 -21.86 -15.36 -1.87
C ALA A 28 -22.09 -14.67 -3.22
N ASP A 29 -23.35 -14.39 -3.52
CA ASP A 29 -23.80 -13.36 -4.44
C ASP A 29 -23.96 -12.02 -3.70
N TYR A 30 -24.31 -10.94 -4.42
CA TYR A 30 -24.46 -9.62 -3.82
C TYR A 30 -25.63 -9.52 -2.84
N ALA A 31 -26.73 -10.26 -3.06
CA ALA A 31 -27.85 -10.32 -2.11
C ALA A 31 -27.41 -10.96 -0.79
N THR A 32 -26.73 -12.10 -0.86
CA THR A 32 -26.18 -12.82 0.29
C THR A 32 -25.12 -12.00 1.02
N PHE A 33 -24.21 -11.36 0.29
CA PHE A 33 -23.18 -10.49 0.87
C PHE A 33 -23.83 -9.34 1.66
N ALA A 34 -24.78 -8.61 1.06
CA ALA A 34 -25.50 -7.53 1.75
C ALA A 34 -26.32 -8.04 2.95
N ALA A 35 -26.95 -9.22 2.86
CA ALA A 35 -27.69 -9.83 3.96
C ALA A 35 -26.79 -10.19 5.14
N ARG A 36 -25.62 -10.80 4.89
CA ARG A 36 -24.64 -11.13 5.93
C ARG A 36 -24.10 -9.87 6.60
N VAL A 37 -23.82 -8.82 5.83
CA VAL A 37 -23.38 -7.52 6.36
C VAL A 37 -24.44 -6.91 7.27
N ARG A 38 -25.72 -6.93 6.89
CA ARG A 38 -26.82 -6.45 7.74
C ARG A 38 -26.94 -7.23 9.05
N SER A 39 -26.82 -8.56 8.98
CA SER A 39 -26.84 -9.41 10.17
C SER A 39 -25.70 -9.06 11.12
N ARG A 40 -24.47 -8.95 10.60
CA ARG A 40 -23.29 -8.54 11.40
C ARG A 40 -23.44 -7.13 11.96
N ALA A 41 -24.00 -6.20 11.20
CA ALA A 41 -24.27 -4.84 11.68
C ALA A 41 -25.29 -4.83 12.83
N ALA A 42 -26.33 -5.66 12.75
CA ALA A 42 -27.27 -5.84 13.85
C ALA A 42 -26.60 -6.41 15.10
N GLN A 43 -25.71 -7.40 14.96
CA GLN A 43 -24.93 -7.95 16.07
C GLN A 43 -24.02 -6.88 16.70
N LEU A 44 -23.31 -6.08 15.91
CA LEU A 44 -22.48 -4.98 16.41
C LEU A 44 -23.28 -4.02 17.29
N VAL A 45 -24.52 -3.70 16.93
CA VAL A 45 -25.39 -2.81 17.71
C VAL A 45 -25.97 -3.53 18.94
N ASN A 46 -26.63 -4.67 18.72
CA ASN A 46 -27.47 -5.30 19.75
C ASN A 46 -26.67 -6.05 20.81
N GLU A 47 -25.57 -6.71 20.42
CA GLU A 47 -24.77 -7.54 21.33
C GLU A 47 -23.54 -6.81 21.85
N HIS A 48 -22.98 -5.88 21.04
CA HIS A 48 -21.73 -5.20 21.39
C HIS A 48 -21.90 -3.70 21.65
N GLY A 49 -23.10 -3.16 21.45
CA GLY A 49 -23.42 -1.76 21.74
C GLY A 49 -22.60 -0.76 20.88
N ILE A 50 -22.19 -1.16 19.67
CA ILE A 50 -21.43 -0.29 18.78
C ILE A 50 -22.34 0.79 18.21
N ALA A 51 -21.89 2.03 18.35
CA ALA A 51 -22.58 3.23 17.91
C ALA A 51 -21.81 3.93 16.76
N PRO A 52 -22.45 4.86 16.02
CA PRO A 52 -21.75 5.69 15.05
C PRO A 52 -20.55 6.40 15.65
N GLY A 53 -19.42 6.37 14.94
CA GLY A 53 -18.16 6.95 15.40
C GLY A 53 -17.33 6.07 16.35
N ASP A 54 -17.86 4.95 16.87
CA ASP A 54 -17.05 3.97 17.60
C ASP A 54 -16.01 3.32 16.68
N ARG A 55 -14.85 2.93 17.23
CA ARG A 55 -13.78 2.28 16.48
C ARG A 55 -13.85 0.78 16.69
N VAL A 56 -13.78 0.05 15.57
CA VAL A 56 -13.76 -1.41 15.55
C VAL A 56 -12.50 -1.87 14.81
N ALA A 57 -11.65 -2.60 15.50
CA ALA A 57 -10.38 -3.08 14.97
C ALA A 57 -10.54 -4.44 14.29
N LEU A 58 -9.78 -4.65 13.19
CA LEU A 58 -9.69 -5.91 12.46
C LEU A 58 -8.22 -6.36 12.42
N PHE A 59 -7.87 -7.35 13.22
CA PHE A 59 -6.53 -7.98 13.26
C PHE A 59 -6.63 -9.39 12.69
N MET A 60 -6.91 -9.47 11.38
CA MET A 60 -7.26 -10.69 10.68
C MET A 60 -6.50 -10.81 9.36
N LYS A 61 -6.29 -12.04 8.90
CA LYS A 61 -5.82 -12.34 7.54
C LYS A 61 -6.91 -11.99 6.52
N ASN A 62 -6.51 -11.89 5.24
CA ASN A 62 -7.48 -11.73 4.15
C ASN A 62 -8.54 -12.83 4.19
N SER A 63 -9.80 -12.46 4.07
CA SER A 63 -10.93 -13.39 4.01
C SER A 63 -12.17 -12.69 3.42
N CYS A 64 -13.14 -13.46 2.95
CA CYS A 64 -14.44 -12.91 2.58
C CYS A 64 -15.13 -12.28 3.80
N GLU A 65 -14.98 -12.89 4.97
CA GLU A 65 -15.50 -12.36 6.22
C GLU A 65 -14.90 -11.00 6.57
N TYR A 66 -13.62 -10.76 6.22
CA TYR A 66 -12.98 -9.45 6.40
C TYR A 66 -13.76 -8.35 5.67
N LEU A 67 -14.20 -8.60 4.42
CA LEU A 67 -15.04 -7.66 3.67
C LEU A 67 -16.41 -7.47 4.33
N GLU A 68 -17.03 -8.57 4.79
CA GLU A 68 -18.31 -8.50 5.48
C GLU A 68 -18.23 -7.63 6.74
N LEU A 69 -17.16 -7.78 7.54
CA LEU A 69 -16.92 -6.98 8.75
C LEU A 69 -16.62 -5.52 8.43
N LEU A 70 -15.81 -5.22 7.41
CA LEU A 70 -15.57 -3.85 6.95
C LEU A 70 -16.91 -3.14 6.69
N TYR A 71 -17.74 -3.74 5.86
CA TYR A 71 -19.05 -3.15 5.51
C TYR A 71 -20.04 -3.12 6.68
N ALA A 72 -20.01 -4.10 7.57
CA ALA A 72 -20.87 -4.10 8.77
C ALA A 72 -20.55 -2.94 9.71
N VAL A 73 -19.25 -2.65 9.91
CA VAL A 73 -18.82 -1.51 10.71
C VAL A 73 -19.28 -0.18 10.10
N TRP A 74 -19.11 0.00 8.78
CA TRP A 74 -19.61 1.21 8.11
C TRP A 74 -21.13 1.26 8.06
N TRP A 75 -21.82 0.10 7.99
CA TRP A 75 -23.29 0.04 8.02
C TRP A 75 -23.86 0.66 9.29
N VAL A 76 -23.20 0.41 10.41
CA VAL A 76 -23.53 1.02 11.72
C VAL A 76 -23.11 2.50 11.78
N GLY A 77 -22.27 2.97 10.86
CA GLY A 77 -21.66 4.31 10.89
C GLY A 77 -20.46 4.40 11.83
N ALA A 78 -19.89 3.26 12.21
CA ALA A 78 -18.67 3.16 13.00
C ALA A 78 -17.40 3.26 12.12
N VAL A 79 -16.24 3.33 12.75
CA VAL A 79 -14.93 3.55 12.13
C VAL A 79 -14.14 2.25 12.14
N VAL A 80 -13.64 1.83 10.98
CA VAL A 80 -12.78 0.65 10.88
C VAL A 80 -11.34 1.01 11.24
N VAL A 81 -10.69 0.12 12.01
CA VAL A 81 -9.26 0.19 12.32
C VAL A 81 -8.59 -1.10 11.84
N PRO A 82 -8.26 -1.20 10.56
CA PRO A 82 -7.58 -2.36 10.03
C PRO A 82 -6.14 -2.43 10.53
N ILE A 83 -5.76 -3.57 11.09
CA ILE A 83 -4.43 -3.82 11.63
C ILE A 83 -3.82 -4.98 10.84
N ASN A 84 -2.55 -4.83 10.43
CA ASN A 84 -1.86 -5.90 9.72
C ASN A 84 -1.66 -7.11 10.65
N CYS A 85 -2.21 -8.26 10.27
CA CYS A 85 -2.13 -9.50 11.03
C CYS A 85 -0.70 -10.06 11.23
N LYS A 86 0.30 -9.47 10.56
CA LYS A 86 1.71 -9.82 10.72
C LYS A 86 2.42 -9.02 11.82
N LEU A 87 1.77 -8.00 12.37
CA LEU A 87 2.33 -7.26 13.50
C LEU A 87 2.38 -8.16 14.74
N HIS A 88 3.35 -7.88 15.60
CA HIS A 88 3.37 -8.53 16.91
C HIS A 88 2.14 -8.09 17.74
N PRO A 89 1.53 -8.97 18.55
CA PRO A 89 0.36 -8.62 19.38
C PRO A 89 0.56 -7.36 20.23
N VAL A 90 1.77 -7.09 20.74
CA VAL A 90 2.10 -5.87 21.50
C VAL A 90 1.95 -4.60 20.62
N GLU A 91 2.35 -4.66 19.36
CA GLU A 91 2.20 -3.53 18.44
C GLU A 91 0.72 -3.33 18.08
N ALA A 92 0.00 -4.43 17.84
CA ALA A 92 -1.43 -4.40 17.58
C ALA A 92 -2.23 -3.86 18.78
N SER A 93 -1.90 -4.29 20.00
CA SER A 93 -2.49 -3.79 21.26
C SER A 93 -2.31 -2.27 21.40
N TRP A 94 -1.11 -1.76 21.08
CA TRP A 94 -0.87 -0.32 21.11
C TRP A 94 -1.77 0.44 20.10
N ILE A 95 -1.99 -0.12 18.91
CA ILE A 95 -2.90 0.47 17.90
C ILE A 95 -4.34 0.48 18.43
N VAL A 96 -4.78 -0.63 19.03
CA VAL A 96 -6.13 -0.76 19.62
C VAL A 96 -6.35 0.27 20.71
N ASP A 97 -5.37 0.46 21.59
CA ASP A 97 -5.41 1.46 22.67
C ASP A 97 -5.40 2.89 22.11
N ASN A 98 -4.47 3.20 21.21
CA ASN A 98 -4.38 4.53 20.59
C ASN A 98 -5.67 4.90 19.83
N ALA A 99 -6.24 3.95 19.08
CA ALA A 99 -7.51 4.13 18.38
C ALA A 99 -8.71 4.21 19.36
N GLN A 100 -8.55 3.81 20.61
CA GLN A 100 -9.65 3.62 21.56
C GLN A 100 -10.72 2.71 20.96
N ALA A 101 -10.31 1.57 20.39
CA ALA A 101 -11.23 0.62 19.80
C ALA A 101 -12.07 -0.05 20.90
N ARG A 102 -13.39 -0.17 20.66
CA ARG A 102 -14.32 -0.85 21.56
C ARG A 102 -14.40 -2.35 21.32
N LEU A 103 -14.01 -2.76 20.13
CA LEU A 103 -14.07 -4.15 19.68
C LEU A 103 -12.87 -4.43 18.79
N ILE A 104 -12.30 -5.63 18.90
CA ILE A 104 -11.31 -6.16 17.98
C ILE A 104 -11.70 -7.56 17.52
N PHE A 105 -11.67 -7.77 16.20
CA PHE A 105 -11.84 -9.08 15.58
C PHE A 105 -10.48 -9.72 15.30
N THR A 106 -10.34 -11.00 15.63
CA THR A 106 -9.12 -11.81 15.42
C THR A 106 -9.47 -13.12 14.72
N ASP A 107 -8.49 -13.73 14.03
CA ASP A 107 -8.67 -15.06 13.40
C ASP A 107 -8.55 -16.19 14.42
N ASP A 108 -7.56 -16.09 15.29
CA ASP A 108 -7.18 -17.14 16.24
C ASP A 108 -7.85 -16.95 17.60
N ASP A 109 -7.90 -18.00 18.42
CA ASP A 109 -8.43 -17.94 19.77
C ASP A 109 -7.47 -17.18 20.69
N LYS A 110 -7.97 -16.14 21.33
CA LYS A 110 -7.29 -15.35 22.38
C LYS A 110 -5.86 -14.91 21.99
N VAL A 111 -5.79 -14.03 20.98
CA VAL A 111 -4.52 -13.42 20.58
C VAL A 111 -3.97 -12.48 21.66
N PHE A 112 -4.86 -11.84 22.43
CA PHE A 112 -4.49 -10.87 23.46
C PHE A 112 -4.79 -11.41 24.84
N SER A 113 -3.87 -11.14 25.81
CA SER A 113 -4.22 -11.28 27.22
C SER A 113 -5.22 -10.19 27.62
N PRO A 114 -6.08 -10.43 28.62
CA PRO A 114 -7.06 -9.43 29.05
C PRO A 114 -6.45 -8.08 29.45
N GLU A 115 -5.21 -8.09 29.94
CA GLU A 115 -4.47 -6.89 30.36
C GLU A 115 -3.82 -6.16 29.16
N ALA A 116 -3.69 -6.82 28.01
CA ALA A 116 -3.08 -6.24 26.81
C ALA A 116 -4.06 -5.36 26.04
N LEU A 117 -5.36 -5.49 26.26
CA LEU A 117 -6.37 -4.65 25.63
C LEU A 117 -6.79 -3.49 26.53
N PRO A 118 -7.14 -2.32 25.97
CA PRO A 118 -7.64 -1.20 26.75
C PRO A 118 -8.95 -1.57 27.47
N GLN A 119 -9.18 -0.95 28.63
CA GLN A 119 -10.40 -1.18 29.42
C GLN A 119 -11.66 -0.94 28.57
N GLY A 120 -12.54 -1.93 28.53
CA GLY A 120 -13.79 -1.89 27.78
C GLY A 120 -13.67 -2.33 26.31
N CYS A 121 -12.49 -2.65 25.80
CA CYS A 121 -12.32 -3.32 24.53
C CYS A 121 -12.56 -4.82 24.67
N ARG A 122 -13.33 -5.40 23.73
CA ARG A 122 -13.60 -6.84 23.70
C ARG A 122 -12.95 -7.47 22.47
N GLU A 123 -12.31 -8.63 22.67
CA GLU A 123 -11.84 -9.46 21.57
C GLU A 123 -12.94 -10.44 21.16
N LEU A 124 -13.16 -10.56 19.85
CA LEU A 124 -14.04 -11.57 19.24
C LEU A 124 -13.21 -12.40 18.24
N ASN A 125 -13.01 -13.65 18.57
CA ASN A 125 -12.34 -14.61 17.71
C ASN A 125 -13.32 -15.28 16.72
N GLN A 126 -12.82 -16.19 15.88
CA GLN A 126 -13.64 -16.89 14.90
C GLN A 126 -14.76 -17.73 15.54
N THR A 127 -14.51 -18.37 16.67
CA THR A 127 -15.49 -19.21 17.39
C THR A 127 -16.63 -18.35 17.92
N ASP A 128 -16.33 -17.21 18.53
CA ASP A 128 -17.35 -16.27 19.02
C ASP A 128 -18.25 -15.76 17.90
N ARG A 129 -17.66 -15.50 16.70
CA ARG A 129 -18.41 -15.03 15.53
C ARG A 129 -19.38 -16.06 14.94
N LEU A 130 -19.01 -17.34 15.00
CA LEU A 130 -19.85 -18.44 14.51
C LEU A 130 -21.05 -18.71 15.44
N ALA A 131 -20.91 -18.44 16.73
CA ALA A 131 -21.96 -18.66 17.72
C ALA A 131 -23.14 -17.69 17.59
N CYS A 132 -22.96 -16.55 16.92
CA CYS A 132 -23.92 -15.44 16.86
C CYS A 132 -24.84 -15.44 15.60
N ALA A 133 -25.26 -16.59 15.10
CA ALA A 133 -25.89 -16.70 13.77
C ALA A 133 -27.37 -16.29 13.66
N SER A 134 -28.06 -15.84 14.73
CA SER A 134 -29.50 -15.56 14.71
C SER A 134 -29.88 -14.26 15.42
N VAL A 135 -29.68 -13.12 14.75
CA VAL A 135 -30.22 -11.83 15.22
C VAL A 135 -31.22 -11.31 14.19
N ASP A 136 -32.38 -10.83 14.70
CA ASP A 136 -33.38 -10.17 13.87
C ASP A 136 -32.79 -8.88 13.25
N ALA A 137 -32.46 -8.95 11.94
CA ALA A 137 -31.80 -7.90 11.18
C ALA A 137 -32.77 -6.77 10.76
N THR A 138 -34.04 -6.81 11.16
CA THR A 138 -35.08 -5.85 10.72
C THR A 138 -34.78 -4.41 11.13
N MET A 139 -34.01 -4.19 12.19
CA MET A 139 -33.69 -2.85 12.70
C MET A 139 -32.64 -2.07 11.89
N LEU A 140 -31.93 -2.68 10.91
CA LEU A 140 -30.86 -2.05 10.13
C LEU A 140 -30.96 -2.34 8.64
N GLU A 141 -32.13 -2.13 8.05
CA GLU A 141 -32.33 -2.33 6.60
C GLU A 141 -31.39 -1.52 5.71
N ASN A 142 -31.00 -0.34 6.16
CA ASN A 142 -30.14 0.58 5.44
C ASN A 142 -28.95 1.02 6.29
N PRO A 143 -27.80 1.34 5.66
CA PRO A 143 -26.67 1.96 6.36
C PRO A 143 -27.11 3.25 7.07
N ARG A 144 -26.62 3.47 8.30
CA ARG A 144 -26.86 4.72 9.02
C ARG A 144 -26.29 5.90 8.24
N SER A 145 -27.03 7.00 8.21
CA SER A 145 -26.60 8.22 7.54
C SER A 145 -25.28 8.73 8.14
N ARG A 146 -24.33 9.09 7.26
CA ARG A 146 -23.07 9.73 7.62
C ARG A 146 -22.81 10.89 6.67
N ASP A 147 -22.16 11.94 7.18
CA ASP A 147 -21.69 13.03 6.37
C ASP A 147 -20.36 12.67 5.65
N ALA A 148 -19.98 13.47 4.66
CA ALA A 148 -18.74 13.21 3.92
C ALA A 148 -17.51 13.31 4.82
N ASP A 149 -17.54 14.21 5.80
CA ASP A 149 -16.42 14.47 6.71
C ASP A 149 -16.40 13.54 7.92
N ASP A 150 -17.43 12.68 8.09
CA ASP A 150 -17.41 11.71 9.15
C ASP A 150 -16.31 10.68 8.91
N LEU A 151 -15.57 10.34 9.99
CA LEU A 151 -14.49 9.37 9.95
C LEU A 151 -15.01 7.99 9.60
N ALA A 152 -14.35 7.31 8.66
CA ALA A 152 -14.69 5.97 8.21
C ALA A 152 -13.58 4.94 8.45
N TRP A 153 -12.32 5.39 8.41
CA TRP A 153 -11.16 4.51 8.48
C TRP A 153 -10.02 5.18 9.24
N LEU A 154 -9.42 4.49 10.21
CA LEU A 154 -8.13 4.85 10.79
C LEU A 154 -7.05 3.97 10.16
N PHE A 155 -6.26 4.58 9.27
CA PHE A 155 -5.19 3.89 8.57
C PHE A 155 -3.87 4.07 9.32
N TYR A 156 -3.39 3.03 9.98
CA TYR A 156 -2.13 3.09 10.72
C TYR A 156 -0.93 2.90 9.81
N THR A 157 -0.07 3.92 9.75
CA THR A 157 1.19 3.89 8.99
C THR A 157 2.38 3.80 9.95
N SER A 158 3.44 3.08 9.54
CA SER A 158 4.69 3.06 10.29
C SER A 158 5.32 4.47 10.28
N GLY A 159 5.24 5.14 11.42
CA GLY A 159 5.85 6.47 11.58
C GLY A 159 7.38 6.42 11.49
N THR A 160 7.97 7.52 11.05
CA THR A 160 9.43 7.70 11.02
C THR A 160 10.05 7.86 12.41
N THR A 161 9.23 8.06 13.43
CA THR A 161 9.59 8.35 14.84
C THR A 161 9.38 7.16 15.78
N GLY A 162 9.20 5.94 15.25
CA GLY A 162 9.13 4.69 16.01
C GLY A 162 7.72 4.17 16.29
N ARG A 163 6.71 5.01 16.53
CA ARG A 163 5.32 4.56 16.72
C ARG A 163 4.44 4.87 15.52
N SER A 164 3.55 3.94 15.16
CA SER A 164 2.60 4.12 14.06
C SER A 164 1.67 5.32 14.30
N LYS A 165 1.24 5.99 13.24
CA LYS A 165 0.28 7.10 13.31
C LYS A 165 -1.03 6.67 12.66
N GLY A 166 -2.16 6.96 13.30
CA GLY A 166 -3.50 6.71 12.76
C GLY A 166 -3.93 7.85 11.82
N VAL A 167 -3.87 7.61 10.53
CA VAL A 167 -4.36 8.55 9.50
C VAL A 167 -5.89 8.53 9.49
N MET A 168 -6.51 9.68 9.60
CA MET A 168 -7.98 9.86 9.61
C MET A 168 -8.51 10.00 8.19
N LEU A 169 -9.22 8.97 7.70
CA LEU A 169 -9.88 8.98 6.39
C LEU A 169 -11.40 9.01 6.57
N SER A 170 -12.02 10.02 6.01
CA SER A 170 -13.47 10.20 6.03
C SER A 170 -14.17 9.37 4.95
N HIS A 171 -15.49 9.25 5.04
CA HIS A 171 -16.32 8.71 3.98
C HIS A 171 -16.12 9.46 2.65
N GLY A 172 -15.94 10.78 2.69
CA GLY A 172 -15.64 11.63 1.54
C GLY A 172 -14.29 11.30 0.91
N ASN A 173 -13.23 11.16 1.72
CA ASN A 173 -11.90 10.78 1.21
C ASN A 173 -11.96 9.44 0.46
N LEU A 174 -12.58 8.41 1.07
CA LEU A 174 -12.71 7.08 0.47
C LEU A 174 -13.56 7.10 -0.80
N THR A 175 -14.62 7.91 -0.84
CA THR A 175 -15.46 8.09 -2.02
C THR A 175 -14.67 8.74 -3.16
N ALA A 176 -13.97 9.85 -2.89
CA ALA A 176 -13.17 10.57 -3.88
C ALA A 176 -12.07 9.66 -4.47
N MET A 177 -11.31 8.99 -3.60
CA MET A 177 -10.31 8.00 -4.00
C MET A 177 -10.88 6.94 -4.95
N SER A 178 -12.04 6.38 -4.59
CA SER A 178 -12.65 5.30 -5.36
C SER A 178 -13.16 5.76 -6.72
N LEU A 179 -13.71 6.98 -6.82
CA LEU A 179 -14.22 7.53 -8.07
C LEU A 179 -13.12 7.94 -9.05
N CYS A 180 -11.90 8.21 -8.58
CA CYS A 180 -10.75 8.46 -9.45
C CYS A 180 -10.25 7.19 -10.13
N TYR A 181 -10.42 6.01 -9.53
CA TYR A 181 -9.89 4.76 -10.05
C TYR A 181 -10.30 4.47 -11.51
N PRO A 182 -11.58 4.55 -11.92
CA PRO A 182 -11.98 4.28 -13.30
C PRO A 182 -11.44 5.29 -14.31
N LEU A 183 -11.12 6.50 -13.87
CA LEU A 183 -10.63 7.58 -14.74
C LEU A 183 -9.12 7.52 -14.92
N ASP A 184 -8.39 7.24 -13.86
CA ASP A 184 -6.94 7.44 -13.80
C ASP A 184 -6.14 6.13 -13.78
N VAL A 185 -6.79 5.01 -13.39
CA VAL A 185 -6.10 3.71 -13.23
C VAL A 185 -6.64 2.66 -14.21
N ASP A 186 -7.89 2.22 -14.03
CA ASP A 186 -8.48 1.17 -14.87
C ASP A 186 -10.02 1.17 -14.77
N PRO A 187 -10.76 1.18 -15.89
CA PRO A 187 -12.22 1.03 -15.87
C PRO A 187 -12.63 -0.28 -15.19
N VAL A 188 -13.68 -0.24 -14.37
CA VAL A 188 -14.21 -1.42 -13.68
C VAL A 188 -15.58 -1.78 -14.25
N SER A 189 -15.74 -3.05 -14.62
CA SER A 189 -17.00 -3.62 -15.10
C SER A 189 -17.53 -4.68 -14.12
N PRO A 190 -18.82 -5.04 -14.22
CA PRO A 190 -19.38 -6.12 -13.41
C PRO A 190 -18.75 -7.50 -13.66
N ASP A 191 -18.05 -7.69 -14.79
CA ASP A 191 -17.41 -8.95 -15.15
C ASP A 191 -15.96 -9.04 -14.64
N ASP A 192 -15.46 -7.98 -14.04
CA ASP A 192 -14.13 -7.94 -13.45
C ASP A 192 -14.09 -8.68 -12.11
N ALA A 193 -12.87 -8.98 -11.67
CA ALA A 193 -12.60 -9.55 -10.36
C ALA A 193 -11.42 -8.83 -9.71
N VAL A 194 -11.59 -8.34 -8.48
CA VAL A 194 -10.46 -7.86 -7.68
C VAL A 194 -9.93 -9.00 -6.81
N LEU A 195 -8.62 -9.27 -6.91
CA LEU A 195 -7.96 -10.35 -6.19
C LEU A 195 -7.07 -9.80 -5.08
N TYR A 196 -7.29 -10.26 -3.85
CA TYR A 196 -6.63 -9.76 -2.64
C TYR A 196 -5.41 -10.61 -2.27
N ALA A 197 -4.33 -10.48 -3.03
CA ALA A 197 -3.05 -11.13 -2.72
C ALA A 197 -2.23 -10.34 -1.67
N ALA A 198 -2.29 -9.02 -1.73
CA ALA A 198 -1.70 -8.15 -0.72
C ALA A 198 -2.67 -7.97 0.48
N PRO A 199 -2.17 -7.53 1.66
CA PRO A 199 -3.01 -7.38 2.85
C PRO A 199 -4.20 -6.42 2.64
N MET A 200 -5.41 -6.90 2.96
CA MET A 200 -6.64 -6.10 2.90
C MET A 200 -6.68 -4.99 3.95
N SER A 201 -5.86 -5.09 4.99
CA SER A 201 -5.66 -4.03 5.99
C SER A 201 -4.92 -2.80 5.44
N HIS A 202 -4.44 -2.86 4.18
CA HIS A 202 -3.68 -1.82 3.51
C HIS A 202 -4.26 -1.47 2.14
N GLY A 203 -3.43 -0.87 1.27
CA GLY A 203 -3.81 -0.36 -0.03
C GLY A 203 -4.66 -1.32 -0.88
N ALA A 204 -4.34 -2.62 -0.89
CA ALA A 204 -5.13 -3.61 -1.62
C ALA A 204 -6.60 -3.67 -1.16
N GLY A 205 -6.84 -3.50 0.14
CA GLY A 205 -8.19 -3.49 0.69
C GLY A 205 -9.02 -2.29 0.24
N LEU A 206 -8.38 -1.17 -0.06
CA LEU A 206 -9.08 0.05 -0.49
C LEU A 206 -9.72 -0.08 -1.88
N TYR A 207 -9.24 -0.98 -2.72
CA TYR A 207 -9.83 -1.21 -4.04
C TYR A 207 -11.18 -1.95 -4.01
N ASN A 208 -11.61 -2.45 -2.83
CA ASN A 208 -12.93 -3.07 -2.70
C ASN A 208 -14.08 -2.14 -3.11
N PHE A 209 -14.00 -0.85 -2.77
CA PHE A 209 -15.11 0.10 -2.90
C PHE A 209 -15.61 0.23 -4.33
N ILE A 210 -14.73 0.53 -5.26
CA ILE A 210 -15.12 0.72 -6.67
C ILE A 210 -15.62 -0.60 -7.29
N HIS A 211 -15.03 -1.73 -6.90
CA HIS A 211 -15.45 -3.04 -7.37
C HIS A 211 -16.84 -3.42 -6.85
N VAL A 212 -17.14 -3.16 -5.56
CA VAL A 212 -18.49 -3.29 -5.01
C VAL A 212 -19.47 -2.37 -5.74
N ARG A 213 -19.09 -1.09 -5.94
CA ARG A 213 -19.96 -0.11 -6.62
C ARG A 213 -20.33 -0.52 -8.04
N CYS A 214 -19.45 -1.25 -8.72
CA CYS A 214 -19.64 -1.75 -10.08
C CYS A 214 -20.22 -3.16 -10.15
N GLY A 215 -20.45 -3.86 -9.03
CA GLY A 215 -20.98 -5.22 -9.00
C GLY A 215 -19.97 -6.28 -9.47
N ALA A 216 -18.67 -6.01 -9.32
CA ALA A 216 -17.58 -6.91 -9.67
C ALA A 216 -17.34 -7.98 -8.60
N ARG A 217 -16.57 -9.01 -8.93
CA ARG A 217 -16.25 -10.12 -8.03
C ARG A 217 -15.09 -9.78 -7.10
N HIS A 218 -15.14 -10.27 -5.87
CA HIS A 218 -14.09 -10.15 -4.86
C HIS A 218 -13.51 -11.52 -4.58
N VAL A 219 -12.21 -11.70 -4.81
CA VAL A 219 -11.54 -12.99 -4.74
C VAL A 219 -10.47 -12.97 -3.67
N VAL A 220 -10.60 -13.83 -2.68
CA VAL A 220 -9.56 -14.09 -1.68
C VAL A 220 -8.91 -15.43 -2.01
N PRO A 221 -7.58 -15.48 -2.22
CA PRO A 221 -6.86 -16.75 -2.40
C PRO A 221 -7.06 -17.69 -1.21
N GLU A 222 -7.05 -19.01 -1.42
CA GLU A 222 -7.13 -20.01 -0.34
C GLU A 222 -5.95 -19.86 0.63
N SER A 223 -4.77 -19.49 0.12
CA SER A 223 -3.58 -19.16 0.94
C SER A 223 -3.76 -17.92 1.82
N ARG A 224 -4.85 -17.14 1.61
CA ARG A 224 -5.13 -15.87 2.30
C ARG A 224 -4.00 -14.83 2.16
N GLY A 225 -3.18 -14.94 1.10
CA GLY A 225 -2.02 -14.09 0.86
C GLY A 225 -1.43 -14.25 -0.53
N PHE A 226 -0.14 -13.98 -0.65
CA PHE A 226 0.57 -13.99 -1.92
C PHE A 226 1.26 -15.34 -2.19
N LYS A 227 0.81 -16.04 -3.23
CA LYS A 227 1.49 -17.14 -3.88
C LYS A 227 1.29 -16.99 -5.39
N ALA A 228 2.36 -16.79 -6.15
CA ALA A 228 2.26 -16.45 -7.58
C ALA A 228 1.56 -17.55 -8.39
N GLU A 229 1.83 -18.82 -8.10
CA GLU A 229 1.19 -19.97 -8.76
C GLU A 229 -0.33 -19.96 -8.61
N GLU A 230 -0.78 -19.77 -7.38
CA GLU A 230 -2.23 -19.69 -7.06
C GLU A 230 -2.89 -18.50 -7.75
N LEU A 231 -2.21 -17.33 -7.78
CA LEU A 231 -2.72 -16.14 -8.48
C LEU A 231 -2.91 -16.39 -9.96
N PHE A 232 -1.96 -17.07 -10.61
CA PHE A 232 -2.03 -17.38 -12.03
C PHE A 232 -3.14 -18.38 -12.35
N GLU A 233 -3.32 -19.39 -11.49
CA GLU A 233 -4.44 -20.32 -11.63
C GLU A 233 -5.78 -19.62 -11.48
N LEU A 234 -5.95 -18.78 -10.43
CA LEU A 234 -7.17 -18.01 -10.20
C LEU A 234 -7.45 -17.04 -11.36
N ALA A 235 -6.42 -16.33 -11.84
CA ALA A 235 -6.59 -15.41 -12.97
C ALA A 235 -7.03 -16.13 -14.23
N SER A 236 -6.38 -17.24 -14.58
CA SER A 236 -6.70 -18.02 -15.79
C SER A 236 -8.13 -18.56 -15.77
N ARG A 237 -8.65 -18.92 -14.59
CA ARG A 237 -10.00 -19.47 -14.44
C ARG A 237 -11.09 -18.40 -14.32
N LEU A 238 -10.85 -17.39 -13.48
CA LEU A 238 -11.85 -16.37 -13.20
C LEU A 238 -11.92 -15.27 -14.26
N ARG A 239 -10.84 -15.01 -14.95
CA ARG A 239 -10.70 -13.99 -16.01
C ARG A 239 -10.97 -12.56 -15.52
N ASN A 240 -10.49 -11.58 -16.25
CA ASN A 240 -10.62 -10.16 -15.94
C ASN A 240 -10.17 -9.80 -14.51
N VAL A 241 -9.06 -10.43 -14.05
CA VAL A 241 -8.57 -10.26 -12.70
C VAL A 241 -7.69 -9.01 -12.60
N THR A 242 -8.04 -8.13 -11.68
CA THR A 242 -7.23 -6.98 -11.26
C THR A 242 -6.67 -7.25 -9.87
N LEU A 243 -5.41 -6.92 -9.65
CA LEU A 243 -4.77 -7.03 -8.35
C LEU A 243 -3.82 -5.88 -8.07
N PHE A 244 -3.66 -5.55 -6.79
CA PHE A 244 -2.59 -4.69 -6.33
C PHE A 244 -1.36 -5.52 -5.97
N ALA A 245 -0.17 -5.09 -6.42
CA ALA A 245 1.09 -5.74 -6.12
C ALA A 245 2.18 -4.72 -5.75
N ALA A 246 2.89 -4.94 -4.66
CA ALA A 246 4.12 -4.22 -4.40
C ALA A 246 5.20 -4.64 -5.43
N PRO A 247 6.22 -3.81 -5.73
CA PRO A 247 7.28 -4.13 -6.69
C PRO A 247 7.95 -5.49 -6.45
N THR A 248 8.18 -5.86 -5.19
CA THR A 248 8.73 -7.17 -4.83
C THR A 248 7.80 -8.35 -5.14
N MET A 249 6.48 -8.13 -5.07
CA MET A 249 5.50 -9.13 -5.50
C MET A 249 5.53 -9.25 -7.03
N VAL A 250 5.58 -8.14 -7.77
CA VAL A 250 5.70 -8.13 -9.23
C VAL A 250 6.94 -8.91 -9.67
N LYS A 251 8.09 -8.67 -9.05
CA LYS A 251 9.33 -9.38 -9.35
C LYS A 251 9.19 -10.90 -9.17
N ARG A 252 8.61 -11.34 -8.06
CA ARG A 252 8.32 -12.76 -7.81
C ARG A 252 7.31 -13.35 -8.81
N MET A 253 6.31 -12.55 -9.22
CA MET A 253 5.37 -12.96 -10.26
C MET A 253 6.10 -13.17 -11.59
N VAL A 254 7.00 -12.26 -11.99
CA VAL A 254 7.81 -12.40 -13.21
C VAL A 254 8.66 -13.65 -13.18
N GLU A 255 9.39 -13.89 -12.09
CA GLU A 255 10.22 -15.09 -11.93
C GLU A 255 9.40 -16.38 -12.06
N GLN A 256 8.26 -16.43 -11.37
CA GLN A 256 7.39 -17.60 -11.41
C GLN A 256 6.71 -17.78 -12.77
N ALA A 257 6.28 -16.70 -13.40
CA ALA A 257 5.68 -16.71 -14.74
C ALA A 257 6.66 -17.26 -15.79
N ARG A 258 7.93 -16.84 -15.75
CA ARG A 258 8.98 -17.37 -16.63
C ARG A 258 9.23 -18.87 -16.43
N ARG A 259 9.19 -19.35 -15.17
CA ARG A 259 9.33 -20.79 -14.85
C ARG A 259 8.18 -21.62 -15.42
N GLN A 260 6.97 -21.09 -15.43
CA GLN A 260 5.75 -21.80 -15.85
C GLN A 260 5.34 -21.54 -17.29
N GLY A 261 6.01 -20.62 -18.01
CA GLY A 261 5.58 -20.17 -19.32
C GLY A 261 4.25 -19.40 -19.29
N TYR A 262 3.96 -18.69 -18.20
CA TYR A 262 2.72 -17.94 -18.03
C TYR A 262 2.87 -16.49 -18.53
N GLY A 263 2.01 -16.06 -19.46
CA GLY A 263 2.05 -14.74 -20.10
C GLY A 263 0.98 -13.76 -19.60
N GLY A 264 0.37 -13.99 -18.43
CA GLY A 264 -0.67 -13.10 -17.87
C GLY A 264 -2.10 -13.44 -18.30
N ASP A 265 -2.37 -14.68 -18.74
CA ASP A 265 -3.72 -15.10 -19.11
C ASP A 265 -4.71 -14.89 -17.96
N GLY A 266 -5.85 -14.24 -18.29
CA GLY A 266 -6.89 -13.89 -17.31
C GLY A 266 -6.59 -12.68 -16.43
N ILE A 267 -5.34 -12.18 -16.36
CA ILE A 267 -5.03 -10.91 -15.69
C ILE A 267 -5.46 -9.76 -16.60
N LYS A 268 -6.29 -8.86 -16.06
CA LYS A 268 -6.66 -7.60 -16.68
C LYS A 268 -5.66 -6.50 -16.33
N THR A 269 -5.37 -6.34 -15.04
CA THR A 269 -4.55 -5.23 -14.54
C THR A 269 -3.73 -5.64 -13.33
N ILE A 270 -2.45 -5.31 -13.35
CA ILE A 270 -1.57 -5.32 -12.18
C ILE A 270 -1.31 -3.86 -11.81
N VAL A 271 -2.01 -3.39 -10.78
CA VAL A 271 -1.76 -2.06 -10.21
C VAL A 271 -0.58 -2.17 -9.27
N TYR A 272 0.51 -1.49 -9.55
CA TYR A 272 1.69 -1.57 -8.69
C TYR A 272 2.06 -0.22 -8.07
N GLY A 273 2.60 -0.28 -6.85
CA GLY A 273 2.98 0.90 -6.09
C GLY A 273 3.39 0.56 -4.64
N GLY A 274 3.46 1.57 -3.79
CA GLY A 274 3.80 1.43 -2.37
C GLY A 274 5.30 1.33 -2.07
N ALA A 275 6.15 1.14 -3.10
CA ALA A 275 7.60 1.19 -3.05
C ALA A 275 8.16 1.56 -4.43
N PRO A 276 9.45 1.96 -4.54
CA PRO A 276 10.08 2.18 -5.83
C PRO A 276 10.05 0.93 -6.70
N MET A 277 9.68 1.10 -7.99
CA MET A 277 9.84 0.11 -9.04
C MET A 277 11.03 0.54 -9.91
N TYR A 278 12.05 -0.28 -10.01
CA TYR A 278 13.18 0.00 -10.90
C TYR A 278 12.79 -0.24 -12.35
N LEU A 279 13.37 0.56 -13.26
CA LEU A 279 13.06 0.49 -14.68
C LEU A 279 13.32 -0.93 -15.26
N ALA A 280 14.40 -1.58 -14.83
CA ALA A 280 14.72 -2.94 -15.25
C ALA A 280 13.63 -3.96 -14.84
N ASP A 281 13.15 -3.88 -13.57
CA ASP A 281 12.08 -4.76 -13.07
C ASP A 281 10.75 -4.48 -13.80
N LEU A 282 10.48 -3.22 -14.15
CA LEU A 282 9.30 -2.85 -14.95
C LEU A 282 9.39 -3.39 -16.39
N GLN A 283 10.56 -3.31 -17.01
CA GLN A 283 10.80 -3.87 -18.35
C GLN A 283 10.54 -5.38 -18.35
N ASP A 284 11.09 -6.10 -17.39
CA ASP A 284 10.86 -7.53 -17.19
C ASP A 284 9.37 -7.86 -17.02
N ALA A 285 8.65 -7.06 -16.23
CA ALA A 285 7.22 -7.24 -16.01
C ALA A 285 6.39 -7.00 -17.28
N VAL A 286 6.73 -5.97 -18.05
CA VAL A 286 6.06 -5.67 -19.35
C VAL A 286 6.35 -6.75 -20.38
N GLU A 287 7.59 -7.26 -20.45
CA GLU A 287 7.93 -8.38 -21.35
C GLU A 287 7.17 -9.65 -21.00
N THR A 288 6.96 -9.90 -19.69
CA THR A 288 6.27 -11.09 -19.20
C THR A 288 4.75 -10.98 -19.33
N PHE A 289 4.16 -9.85 -18.92
CA PHE A 289 2.72 -9.69 -18.80
C PHE A 289 2.08 -8.80 -19.87
N GLY A 290 2.87 -8.13 -20.70
CA GLY A 290 2.36 -7.20 -21.73
C GLY A 290 1.72 -5.94 -21.14
N ALA A 291 0.70 -5.41 -21.79
CA ALA A 291 0.00 -4.16 -21.44
C ALA A 291 -0.96 -4.33 -20.24
N ARG A 292 -0.47 -4.82 -19.12
CA ARG A 292 -1.26 -5.04 -17.88
C ARG A 292 -0.78 -4.24 -16.69
N MET A 293 0.38 -3.57 -16.79
CA MET A 293 0.99 -2.82 -15.70
C MET A 293 0.41 -1.41 -15.62
N VAL A 294 -0.01 -0.98 -14.44
CA VAL A 294 -0.43 0.41 -14.14
C VAL A 294 0.27 0.86 -12.87
N GLN A 295 1.04 1.95 -12.96
CA GLN A 295 1.71 2.54 -11.79
C GLN A 295 0.75 3.42 -11.02
N ILE A 296 0.81 3.36 -9.69
CA ILE A 296 0.21 4.38 -8.82
C ILE A 296 1.22 4.84 -7.76
N TYR A 297 1.09 6.08 -7.36
CA TYR A 297 1.76 6.64 -6.20
C TYR A 297 0.72 7.19 -5.22
N GLY A 298 0.90 6.88 -3.96
CA GLY A 298 0.09 7.35 -2.85
C GLY A 298 0.71 6.95 -1.52
N GLN A 299 0.19 7.54 -0.47
CA GLN A 299 0.58 7.29 0.93
C GLN A 299 -0.67 6.98 1.75
N GLY A 300 -0.53 6.62 3.03
CA GLY A 300 -1.69 6.49 3.91
C GLY A 300 -2.47 7.79 4.03
N GLU A 301 -1.78 8.90 3.98
CA GLU A 301 -2.27 10.28 4.08
C GLU A 301 -3.03 10.78 2.83
N SER A 302 -2.80 10.18 1.67
CA SER A 302 -3.58 10.30 0.43
C SER A 302 -3.54 8.94 -0.28
N PRO A 303 -4.45 8.00 0.13
CA PRO A 303 -4.30 6.61 -0.21
C PRO A 303 -4.53 6.36 -1.70
N MET A 304 -3.53 5.77 -2.36
CA MET A 304 -3.55 5.30 -3.75
C MET A 304 -3.75 6.39 -4.81
N THR A 305 -3.89 7.67 -4.46
CA THR A 305 -4.43 8.70 -5.35
C THR A 305 -3.62 10.00 -5.38
N ILE A 306 -2.30 9.93 -5.38
CA ILE A 306 -1.46 11.10 -5.67
C ILE A 306 -1.23 11.18 -7.17
N SER A 307 -0.65 10.14 -7.79
CA SER A 307 -0.44 10.10 -9.24
C SER A 307 -0.60 8.69 -9.81
N ALA A 308 -0.83 8.62 -11.12
CA ALA A 308 -0.91 7.36 -11.87
C ALA A 308 -0.21 7.46 -13.23
N LEU A 309 0.37 6.34 -13.69
CA LEU A 309 0.92 6.17 -15.03
C LEU A 309 0.20 5.01 -15.71
N SER A 310 -0.46 5.30 -16.83
CA SER A 310 -1.30 4.34 -17.54
C SER A 310 -0.48 3.27 -18.27
N ARG A 311 -1.13 2.12 -18.51
CA ARG A 311 -0.52 0.99 -19.21
C ARG A 311 -0.09 1.33 -20.64
N GLU A 312 -0.84 2.18 -21.34
CA GLU A 312 -0.54 2.60 -22.70
C GLU A 312 0.81 3.32 -22.75
N LEU A 313 1.08 4.20 -21.80
CA LEU A 313 2.34 4.92 -21.71
C LEU A 313 3.50 4.01 -21.29
N ILE A 314 3.24 3.03 -20.43
CA ILE A 314 4.25 2.07 -19.96
C ILE A 314 4.73 1.17 -21.11
N VAL A 315 3.85 0.76 -22.02
CA VAL A 315 4.22 -0.18 -23.11
C VAL A 315 4.69 0.50 -24.39
N ASP A 316 4.47 1.79 -24.57
CA ASP A 316 4.84 2.52 -25.79
C ASP A 316 6.34 2.83 -25.86
N ARG A 317 7.15 1.78 -26.08
CA ARG A 317 8.62 1.86 -26.17
C ARG A 317 9.14 2.64 -27.40
N ASN A 318 8.28 3.01 -28.33
CA ASN A 318 8.66 3.80 -29.51
C ASN A 318 8.81 5.30 -29.18
N ARG A 319 8.39 5.72 -28.01
CA ARG A 319 8.54 7.11 -27.54
C ARG A 319 10.01 7.42 -27.24
N PRO A 320 10.54 8.56 -27.73
CA PRO A 320 11.91 8.98 -27.41
C PRO A 320 12.16 9.20 -25.90
N ASP A 321 11.13 9.61 -25.16
CA ASP A 321 11.14 9.91 -23.72
C ASP A 321 10.68 8.71 -22.85
N TRP A 322 10.49 7.52 -23.46
CA TRP A 322 9.91 6.37 -22.78
C TRP A 322 10.62 6.00 -21.47
N ALA A 323 11.95 5.99 -21.45
CA ALA A 323 12.71 5.57 -20.25
C ALA A 323 12.46 6.50 -19.05
N SER A 324 12.44 7.83 -19.27
CA SER A 324 12.15 8.79 -18.22
C SER A 324 10.68 8.74 -17.79
N LEU A 325 9.77 8.54 -18.74
CA LEU A 325 8.35 8.38 -18.48
C LEU A 325 8.06 7.11 -17.65
N ALA A 326 8.64 5.98 -18.03
CA ALA A 326 8.47 4.70 -17.35
C ALA A 326 9.11 4.69 -15.95
N ALA A 327 10.14 5.51 -15.70
CA ALA A 327 10.74 5.73 -14.39
C ALA A 327 9.94 6.72 -13.52
N SER A 328 9.00 7.47 -14.10
CA SER A 328 8.11 8.37 -13.36
C SER A 328 7.01 7.61 -12.62
N VAL A 329 6.31 8.28 -11.73
CA VAL A 329 5.09 7.77 -11.09
C VAL A 329 3.82 8.34 -11.72
N GLY A 330 3.94 8.89 -12.93
CA GLY A 330 2.83 9.39 -13.73
C GLY A 330 2.41 10.83 -13.41
N ARG A 331 1.17 11.16 -13.69
CA ARG A 331 0.56 12.47 -13.48
C ARG A 331 -0.39 12.45 -12.29
N ALA A 332 -0.70 13.64 -11.77
CA ALA A 332 -1.72 13.80 -10.73
C ALA A 332 -3.02 13.08 -11.11
N HIS A 333 -3.63 12.42 -10.14
CA HIS A 333 -5.01 11.95 -10.29
C HIS A 333 -5.96 13.11 -10.54
N SER A 334 -7.07 12.85 -11.22
CA SER A 334 -8.04 13.87 -11.67
C SER A 334 -8.62 14.74 -10.55
N CYS A 335 -8.54 14.29 -9.31
CA CYS A 335 -9.11 15.02 -8.16
C CYS A 335 -8.07 15.66 -7.25
N VAL A 336 -6.77 15.64 -7.59
CA VAL A 336 -5.71 16.22 -6.76
C VAL A 336 -4.82 17.18 -7.53
N ASP A 337 -4.30 18.17 -6.82
CA ASP A 337 -3.22 19.04 -7.28
C ASP A 337 -1.89 18.58 -6.68
N ILE A 338 -0.81 18.60 -7.46
CA ILE A 338 0.56 18.34 -7.00
C ILE A 338 1.39 19.61 -7.19
N ARG A 339 2.22 19.94 -6.22
CA ARG A 339 3.27 20.96 -6.30
C ARG A 339 4.59 20.41 -5.80
N ILE A 340 5.68 20.97 -6.29
CA ILE A 340 7.03 20.77 -5.75
C ILE A 340 7.42 22.03 -5.00
N LEU A 341 7.85 21.89 -3.76
CA LEU A 341 8.12 23.01 -2.86
C LEU A 341 9.59 23.02 -2.45
N ASP A 342 10.14 24.24 -2.28
CA ASP A 342 11.42 24.46 -1.63
C ASP A 342 11.29 24.36 -0.08
N PRO A 343 12.40 24.45 0.69
CA PRO A 343 12.35 24.40 2.16
C PRO A 343 11.53 25.52 2.81
N GLU A 344 11.29 26.64 2.12
CA GLU A 344 10.46 27.75 2.56
C GLU A 344 9.00 27.61 2.08
N HIS A 345 8.61 26.43 1.60
CA HIS A 345 7.30 26.05 1.06
C HIS A 345 6.86 26.89 -0.17
N ARG A 346 7.80 27.42 -0.96
CA ARG A 346 7.50 28.12 -2.21
C ARG A 346 7.51 27.17 -3.39
N PRO A 347 6.59 27.30 -4.36
CA PRO A 347 6.57 26.43 -5.53
C PRO A 347 7.83 26.53 -6.38
N LEU A 348 8.39 25.39 -6.77
CA LEU A 348 9.53 25.27 -7.67
C LEU A 348 9.06 25.10 -9.13
N PRO A 349 9.84 25.62 -10.11
CA PRO A 349 9.56 25.40 -11.53
C PRO A 349 9.80 23.93 -11.94
N PRO A 350 9.27 23.51 -13.11
CA PRO A 350 9.50 22.16 -13.63
C PRO A 350 10.99 21.79 -13.72
N GLY A 351 11.30 20.53 -13.42
CA GLY A 351 12.64 19.96 -13.45
C GLY A 351 13.46 20.19 -12.19
N GLN A 352 13.02 21.04 -11.27
CA GLN A 352 13.73 21.25 -10.00
C GLN A 352 13.19 20.31 -8.91
N PRO A 353 14.05 19.54 -8.23
CA PRO A 353 13.64 18.65 -7.15
C PRO A 353 13.33 19.44 -5.87
N GLY A 354 12.28 19.04 -5.19
CA GLY A 354 11.84 19.59 -3.91
C GLY A 354 10.83 18.67 -3.24
N GLU A 355 10.24 19.11 -2.13
CA GLU A 355 9.23 18.33 -1.42
C GLU A 355 7.92 18.28 -2.20
N ILE A 356 7.36 17.09 -2.35
CA ILE A 356 6.08 16.88 -3.02
C ILE A 356 4.96 17.27 -2.06
N ALA A 357 4.14 18.22 -2.48
CA ALA A 357 2.94 18.64 -1.76
C ALA A 357 1.68 18.28 -2.56
N VAL A 358 0.66 17.80 -1.87
CA VAL A 358 -0.59 17.31 -2.47
C VAL A 358 -1.79 17.99 -1.84
N ARG A 359 -2.76 18.38 -2.65
CA ARG A 359 -4.04 18.93 -2.20
C ARG A 359 -5.20 18.32 -2.96
N GLY A 360 -6.26 17.94 -2.28
CA GLY A 360 -7.47 17.41 -2.90
C GLY A 360 -8.35 16.64 -1.91
N PRO A 361 -9.51 16.17 -2.36
CA PRO A 361 -10.50 15.51 -1.51
C PRO A 361 -10.05 14.12 -1.03
N THR A 362 -8.95 13.57 -1.55
CA THR A 362 -8.38 12.29 -1.10
C THR A 362 -7.40 12.45 0.07
N VAL A 363 -6.99 13.69 0.38
CA VAL A 363 -6.06 13.98 1.48
C VAL A 363 -6.77 13.79 2.81
N MET A 364 -6.09 13.15 3.75
CA MET A 364 -6.56 12.88 5.11
C MET A 364 -7.06 14.13 5.85
N GLN A 365 -7.87 13.92 6.87
CA GLN A 365 -8.26 14.99 7.79
C GLN A 365 -7.17 15.33 8.82
N GLY A 366 -6.18 14.47 9.00
CA GLY A 366 -5.08 14.61 9.95
C GLY A 366 -4.73 13.28 10.61
N TYR A 367 -3.89 13.34 11.64
CA TYR A 367 -3.52 12.17 12.44
C TYR A 367 -4.37 12.09 13.72
N TRP A 368 -4.94 10.94 13.96
CA TRP A 368 -5.76 10.65 15.14
C TRP A 368 -5.00 10.94 16.43
N ARG A 369 -5.55 11.84 17.26
CA ARG A 369 -4.98 12.26 18.56
C ARG A 369 -3.52 12.73 18.48
N ASN A 370 -3.11 13.29 17.33
CA ASN A 370 -1.75 13.79 17.13
C ASN A 370 -1.75 15.11 16.35
N GLU A 371 -2.30 16.14 16.99
CA GLU A 371 -2.39 17.48 16.44
C GLU A 371 -1.02 18.09 16.06
N PRO A 372 0.08 17.91 16.84
CA PRO A 372 1.38 18.42 16.44
C PRO A 372 1.86 17.84 15.09
N ALA A 373 1.72 16.53 14.90
CA ALA A 373 2.08 15.90 13.63
C ALA A 373 1.15 16.35 12.49
N THR A 374 -0.14 16.55 12.77
CA THR A 374 -1.10 17.07 11.79
C THR A 374 -0.68 18.42 11.26
N ARG A 375 -0.37 19.38 12.16
CA ARG A 375 0.08 20.74 11.77
C ARG A 375 1.40 20.76 11.00
N GLN A 376 2.30 19.84 11.29
CA GLN A 376 3.57 19.72 10.54
C GLN A 376 3.37 19.13 9.14
N THR A 377 2.34 18.31 8.97
CA THR A 377 2.10 17.57 7.72
C THR A 377 1.07 18.26 6.81
N LEU A 378 0.05 18.89 7.40
CA LEU A 378 -0.97 19.67 6.67
C LEU A 378 -0.72 21.16 6.86
N VAL A 379 -0.15 21.80 5.84
CA VAL A 379 0.23 23.21 5.84
C VAL A 379 -0.54 23.94 4.74
N ASP A 380 -1.31 24.95 5.11
CA ASP A 380 -2.12 25.78 4.20
C ASP A 380 -3.00 24.96 3.22
N GLY A 381 -3.56 23.84 3.71
CA GLY A 381 -4.39 22.93 2.93
C GLY A 381 -3.62 21.98 2.00
N TRP A 382 -2.28 21.94 2.11
CA TRP A 382 -1.42 21.02 1.41
C TRP A 382 -0.88 19.94 2.35
N LEU A 383 -0.93 18.70 1.89
CA LEU A 383 -0.23 17.58 2.49
C LEU A 383 1.24 17.63 2.06
N LEU A 384 2.15 17.86 2.98
CA LEU A 384 3.59 17.67 2.80
C LEU A 384 3.89 16.17 2.92
N THR A 385 4.30 15.57 1.80
CA THR A 385 4.42 14.10 1.74
C THR A 385 5.68 13.55 2.42
N GLY A 386 6.69 14.40 2.62
CA GLY A 386 8.04 13.98 3.04
C GLY A 386 8.80 13.21 1.94
N ASP A 387 8.24 13.09 0.75
CA ASP A 387 8.93 12.54 -0.42
C ASP A 387 9.47 13.69 -1.28
N ILE A 388 10.66 13.51 -1.84
CA ILE A 388 11.31 14.45 -2.74
C ILE A 388 11.14 13.98 -4.18
N GLY A 389 10.84 14.91 -5.06
CA GLY A 389 10.67 14.65 -6.48
C GLY A 389 10.62 15.92 -7.31
N PHE A 390 10.37 15.78 -8.59
CA PHE A 390 10.17 16.91 -9.50
C PHE A 390 9.05 16.60 -10.50
N LEU A 391 8.40 17.65 -10.98
CA LEU A 391 7.49 17.58 -12.13
C LEU A 391 8.26 17.99 -13.38
N ASP A 392 8.10 17.27 -14.48
CA ASP A 392 8.57 17.73 -15.79
C ASP A 392 7.61 18.77 -16.40
N CYS A 393 7.97 19.32 -17.56
CA CYS A 393 7.15 20.31 -18.29
C CYS A 393 5.79 19.75 -18.76
N ALA A 394 5.64 18.42 -18.83
CA ALA A 394 4.41 17.74 -19.20
C ALA A 394 3.57 17.33 -17.97
N GLY A 395 4.06 17.61 -16.74
CA GLY A 395 3.38 17.30 -15.49
C GLY A 395 3.58 15.86 -14.99
N TYR A 396 4.57 15.12 -15.51
CA TYR A 396 4.92 13.82 -14.97
C TYR A 396 5.80 13.98 -13.72
N LEU A 397 5.41 13.26 -12.66
CA LEU A 397 6.08 13.26 -11.37
C LEU A 397 7.15 12.18 -11.32
N THR A 398 8.38 12.55 -11.02
CA THR A 398 9.47 11.61 -10.75
C THR A 398 9.85 11.71 -9.27
N LEU A 399 9.81 10.56 -8.57
CA LEU A 399 10.27 10.45 -7.19
C LEU A 399 11.79 10.28 -7.19
N THR A 400 12.48 11.08 -6.40
CA THR A 400 13.95 10.94 -6.23
C THR A 400 14.30 10.20 -4.95
N ASP A 401 13.71 10.58 -3.81
CA ASP A 401 13.85 9.86 -2.53
C ASP A 401 12.88 10.42 -1.45
N ARG A 402 13.08 9.98 -0.19
CA ARG A 402 12.49 10.64 0.97
C ARG A 402 13.42 11.73 1.49
N SER A 403 12.88 12.84 1.95
CA SER A 403 13.66 13.98 2.48
C SER A 403 14.66 13.56 3.56
N LYS A 404 14.28 12.63 4.43
CA LYS A 404 15.12 12.06 5.50
C LYS A 404 16.14 11.01 5.05
N ASP A 405 16.04 10.52 3.83
CA ASP A 405 16.90 9.48 3.28
C ASP A 405 17.94 10.05 2.30
N VAL A 406 17.82 11.33 1.92
CA VAL A 406 18.82 12.05 1.11
C VAL A 406 20.16 12.05 1.85
N ILE A 407 21.21 11.63 1.16
CA ILE A 407 22.58 11.55 1.70
C ILE A 407 23.30 12.85 1.36
N ILE A 408 23.80 13.55 2.38
CA ILE A 408 24.58 14.78 2.17
C ILE A 408 26.06 14.42 2.20
N SER A 409 26.62 14.16 1.02
CA SER A 409 28.00 13.73 0.87
C SER A 409 28.85 14.84 0.24
N GLY A 410 29.84 15.35 0.96
CA GLY A 410 30.72 16.43 0.49
C GLY A 410 29.97 17.71 0.11
N GLY A 411 28.86 18.02 0.76
CA GLY A 411 28.02 19.18 0.46
C GLY A 411 27.10 18.99 -0.76
N CYS A 412 27.07 17.79 -1.36
CA CYS A 412 26.19 17.45 -2.47
C CYS A 412 25.09 16.50 -2.00
N ASN A 413 23.87 16.74 -2.46
CA ASN A 413 22.76 15.80 -2.25
C ASN A 413 22.96 14.59 -3.16
N VAL A 414 23.01 13.41 -2.56
CA VAL A 414 22.98 12.12 -3.25
C VAL A 414 21.66 11.45 -2.90
N TYR A 415 20.85 11.19 -3.91
CA TYR A 415 19.56 10.53 -3.73
C TYR A 415 19.78 9.02 -3.84
N PRO A 416 19.54 8.24 -2.76
CA PRO A 416 19.72 6.79 -2.76
C PRO A 416 19.11 6.09 -3.95
N ARG A 417 17.91 6.50 -4.38
CA ARG A 417 17.21 5.89 -5.52
C ARG A 417 18.00 5.98 -6.83
N GLU A 418 18.68 7.08 -7.10
CA GLU A 418 19.48 7.22 -8.31
C GLU A 418 20.64 6.20 -8.33
N VAL A 419 21.26 5.98 -7.17
CA VAL A 419 22.33 5.00 -7.00
C VAL A 419 21.78 3.58 -7.10
N GLU A 420 20.67 3.31 -6.43
CA GLU A 420 19.96 2.03 -6.47
C GLU A 420 19.53 1.66 -7.90
N GLU A 421 19.03 2.62 -8.69
CA GLU A 421 18.61 2.43 -10.08
C GLU A 421 19.75 1.95 -10.98
N VAL A 422 20.95 2.54 -10.83
CA VAL A 422 22.13 2.14 -11.61
C VAL A 422 22.63 0.76 -11.21
N LEU A 423 22.67 0.48 -9.91
CA LEU A 423 23.14 -0.82 -9.41
C LEU A 423 22.16 -1.94 -9.70
N ALA A 424 20.85 -1.68 -9.68
CA ALA A 424 19.81 -2.66 -9.99
C ALA A 424 19.82 -3.12 -11.46
N GLN A 425 20.39 -2.32 -12.38
CA GLN A 425 20.57 -2.71 -13.78
C GLN A 425 21.71 -3.73 -13.99
N HIS A 426 22.55 -3.97 -12.99
CA HIS A 426 23.60 -4.96 -13.11
C HIS A 426 23.00 -6.39 -13.11
N PRO A 427 23.34 -7.27 -14.10
CA PRO A 427 22.70 -8.58 -14.26
C PRO A 427 22.75 -9.47 -13.00
N GLU A 428 23.84 -9.38 -12.24
CA GLU A 428 24.05 -10.20 -11.04
C GLU A 428 23.50 -9.57 -9.75
N VAL A 429 22.91 -8.38 -9.80
CA VAL A 429 22.24 -7.76 -8.65
C VAL A 429 20.79 -8.22 -8.60
N PHE A 430 20.42 -8.89 -7.50
CA PHE A 430 19.02 -9.27 -7.24
C PHE A 430 18.26 -8.15 -6.55
N GLU A 431 18.85 -7.59 -5.48
CA GLU A 431 18.28 -6.44 -4.76
C GLU A 431 19.39 -5.48 -4.33
N VAL A 432 19.04 -4.22 -4.19
CA VAL A 432 19.92 -3.18 -3.70
C VAL A 432 19.16 -2.21 -2.81
N CYS A 433 19.84 -1.70 -1.77
CA CYS A 433 19.35 -0.62 -0.94
C CYS A 433 20.52 0.27 -0.53
N VAL A 434 20.36 1.57 -0.71
CA VAL A 434 21.40 2.57 -0.43
C VAL A 434 21.01 3.42 0.77
N VAL A 435 21.97 3.63 1.67
CA VAL A 435 21.82 4.48 2.85
C VAL A 435 23.06 5.35 3.07
N GLY A 436 22.89 6.45 3.80
CA GLY A 436 24.01 7.25 4.31
C GLY A 436 24.57 6.63 5.60
N GLU A 437 25.90 6.62 5.72
CA GLU A 437 26.66 6.34 6.93
C GLU A 437 27.41 7.61 7.34
N PRO A 438 27.37 8.04 8.62
CA PRO A 438 28.13 9.20 9.07
C PRO A 438 29.63 9.07 8.72
N ASP A 439 30.21 10.11 8.14
CA ASP A 439 31.58 10.14 7.68
C ASP A 439 32.26 11.46 8.09
N VAL A 440 33.46 11.38 8.69
CA VAL A 440 34.16 12.55 9.23
C VAL A 440 34.62 13.52 8.13
N GLN A 441 34.94 13.01 6.94
CA GLN A 441 35.44 13.81 5.83
C GLN A 441 34.32 14.36 4.96
N TRP A 442 33.26 13.58 4.75
CA TRP A 442 32.20 13.86 3.77
C TRP A 442 30.88 14.29 4.40
N GLY A 443 30.76 14.27 5.75
CA GLY A 443 29.49 14.40 6.47
C GLY A 443 28.74 13.07 6.47
N GLU A 444 28.38 12.58 5.29
CA GLU A 444 27.87 11.22 5.08
C GLU A 444 28.57 10.56 3.90
N SER A 445 28.77 9.24 3.98
CA SER A 445 29.23 8.40 2.89
C SER A 445 28.11 7.52 2.36
N VAL A 446 28.13 7.26 1.06
CA VAL A 446 27.15 6.41 0.39
C VAL A 446 27.51 4.94 0.61
N VAL A 447 26.60 4.15 1.19
CA VAL A 447 26.76 2.72 1.42
C VAL A 447 25.67 1.96 0.67
N ALA A 448 26.07 0.98 -0.16
CA ALA A 448 25.14 0.12 -0.90
C ALA A 448 25.10 -1.28 -0.28
N PHE A 449 23.90 -1.71 0.13
CA PHE A 449 23.61 -3.08 0.51
C PHE A 449 23.16 -3.84 -0.72
N ILE A 450 23.82 -4.95 -1.04
CA ILE A 450 23.62 -5.73 -2.25
C ILE A 450 23.20 -7.15 -1.90
N VAL A 451 22.14 -7.63 -2.51
CA VAL A 451 21.79 -9.05 -2.56
C VAL A 451 22.16 -9.55 -3.96
N PRO A 452 23.19 -10.38 -4.12
CA PRO A 452 23.55 -10.93 -5.43
C PRO A 452 22.57 -12.04 -5.86
N ARG A 453 22.41 -12.25 -7.17
CA ARG A 453 21.66 -13.41 -7.71
C ARG A 453 22.37 -14.71 -7.44
N ASN A 454 23.69 -14.72 -7.60
CA ASN A 454 24.55 -15.88 -7.39
C ASN A 454 25.68 -15.50 -6.41
N ALA A 455 25.86 -16.31 -5.37
CA ALA A 455 26.91 -16.10 -4.39
C ALA A 455 28.31 -16.20 -5.03
N GLY A 456 29.20 -15.24 -4.71
CA GLY A 456 30.60 -15.25 -5.12
C GLY A 456 30.89 -14.80 -6.56
N VAL A 457 29.88 -14.38 -7.33
CA VAL A 457 30.07 -13.88 -8.71
C VAL A 457 30.28 -12.36 -8.75
N LEU A 458 29.81 -11.64 -7.74
CA LEU A 458 29.79 -10.20 -7.69
C LEU A 458 30.73 -9.68 -6.59
N ASP A 459 31.58 -8.71 -6.95
CA ASP A 459 32.48 -8.02 -6.01
C ASP A 459 32.39 -6.49 -6.16
N GLU A 460 33.06 -5.79 -5.25
CA GLU A 460 33.07 -4.31 -5.24
C GLU A 460 33.70 -3.72 -6.51
N SER A 461 34.70 -4.37 -7.10
CA SER A 461 35.41 -3.87 -8.26
C SER A 461 34.51 -3.86 -9.49
N LEU A 462 33.73 -4.91 -9.68
CA LEU A 462 32.75 -5.04 -10.76
C LEU A 462 31.67 -3.99 -10.63
N LEU A 463 31.11 -3.81 -9.42
CA LEU A 463 30.09 -2.79 -9.15
C LEU A 463 30.62 -1.37 -9.31
N ASN A 464 31.86 -1.10 -8.89
CA ASN A 464 32.51 0.18 -9.08
C ASN A 464 32.72 0.50 -10.58
N ALA A 465 33.19 -0.45 -11.36
CA ALA A 465 33.37 -0.27 -12.81
C ALA A 465 32.03 0.00 -13.49
N TRP A 466 31.01 -0.83 -13.18
CA TRP A 466 29.64 -0.65 -13.68
C TRP A 466 29.07 0.74 -13.37
N PHE A 467 29.27 1.22 -12.14
CA PHE A 467 28.72 2.48 -11.66
C PHE A 467 29.37 3.71 -12.33
N ILE A 468 30.71 3.72 -12.39
CA ILE A 468 31.48 4.87 -12.91
C ILE A 468 31.20 5.11 -14.40
N GLU A 469 30.94 4.05 -15.16
CA GLU A 469 30.55 4.17 -16.58
C GLU A 469 29.19 4.86 -16.79
N ARG A 470 28.32 4.90 -15.75
CA ARG A 470 26.90 5.30 -15.88
C ARG A 470 26.52 6.50 -15.04
N MET A 471 27.31 6.82 -14.01
CA MET A 471 26.97 7.90 -13.08
C MET A 471 28.20 8.64 -12.55
N ALA A 472 28.01 9.89 -12.13
CA ALA A 472 29.06 10.74 -11.59
C ALA A 472 29.73 10.11 -10.36
N SER A 473 31.05 10.17 -10.30
CA SER A 473 31.88 9.50 -9.30
C SER A 473 31.62 9.93 -7.84
N PHE A 474 31.11 11.15 -7.60
CA PHE A 474 30.78 11.61 -6.26
C PHE A 474 29.57 10.91 -5.65
N LYS A 475 28.69 10.34 -6.49
CA LYS A 475 27.52 9.53 -6.06
C LYS A 475 27.87 8.07 -5.82
N LYS A 476 29.09 7.64 -6.20
CA LYS A 476 29.52 6.25 -6.09
C LYS A 476 29.53 5.79 -4.64
N PRO A 477 28.98 4.58 -4.33
CA PRO A 477 29.12 4.00 -3.01
C PRO A 477 30.60 3.92 -2.58
N LYS A 478 30.87 4.31 -1.35
CA LYS A 478 32.19 4.14 -0.72
C LYS A 478 32.37 2.76 -0.11
N LYS A 479 31.26 2.07 0.12
CA LYS A 479 31.22 0.75 0.74
C LYS A 479 30.09 -0.07 0.12
N TYR A 480 30.34 -1.34 -0.15
CA TYR A 480 29.36 -2.33 -0.56
C TYR A 480 29.24 -3.40 0.51
N VAL A 481 28.02 -3.73 0.92
CA VAL A 481 27.73 -4.75 1.92
C VAL A 481 26.91 -5.83 1.25
N PHE A 482 27.49 -7.01 1.09
CA PHE A 482 26.79 -8.15 0.49
C PHE A 482 25.97 -8.90 1.54
N ARG A 483 24.71 -9.16 1.22
CA ARG A 483 23.74 -9.82 2.10
C ARG A 483 23.01 -10.91 1.34
N THR A 484 22.46 -11.87 2.08
CA THR A 484 21.54 -12.89 1.53
C THR A 484 20.12 -12.37 1.38
N GLU A 485 19.73 -11.40 2.21
CA GLU A 485 18.43 -10.71 2.17
C GLU A 485 18.51 -9.34 2.81
N LEU A 486 17.56 -8.47 2.50
CA LEU A 486 17.40 -7.14 3.11
C LEU A 486 16.27 -7.17 4.16
N PRO A 487 16.43 -6.45 5.30
CA PRO A 487 15.41 -6.36 6.33
C PRO A 487 14.14 -5.68 5.79
N ARG A 488 12.98 -6.24 6.12
CA ARG A 488 11.69 -5.76 5.64
C ARG A 488 10.68 -5.64 6.75
N ASN A 489 9.80 -4.65 6.63
CA ASN A 489 8.63 -4.60 7.49
C ASN A 489 7.59 -5.65 7.05
N SER A 490 6.51 -5.75 7.84
CA SER A 490 5.38 -6.65 7.59
C SER A 490 4.67 -6.44 6.24
N TYR A 491 4.95 -5.34 5.55
CA TYR A 491 4.40 -4.99 4.23
C TYR A 491 5.36 -5.27 3.07
N GLY A 492 6.55 -5.80 3.37
CA GLY A 492 7.59 -6.10 2.37
C GLY A 492 8.48 -4.92 1.99
N LYS A 493 8.33 -3.75 2.65
CA LYS A 493 9.17 -2.58 2.43
C LYS A 493 10.50 -2.73 3.15
N ILE A 494 11.62 -2.44 2.46
CA ILE A 494 12.97 -2.45 3.05
C ILE A 494 13.06 -1.42 4.16
N LEU A 495 13.62 -1.83 5.30
CA LEU A 495 13.81 -1.01 6.50
C LEU A 495 15.21 -0.37 6.48
N LYS A 496 15.34 0.82 5.85
CA LYS A 496 16.60 1.60 5.84
C LYS A 496 17.10 1.94 7.26
N THR A 497 16.20 2.06 8.22
CA THR A 497 16.53 2.26 9.64
C THR A 497 17.37 1.12 10.23
N ASP A 498 16.98 -0.12 9.92
CA ASP A 498 17.64 -1.31 10.43
C ASP A 498 19.02 -1.48 9.78
N LEU A 499 19.14 -1.12 8.48
CA LEU A 499 20.43 -1.10 7.78
C LEU A 499 21.38 -0.07 8.38
N ARG A 500 20.89 1.14 8.70
CA ARG A 500 21.69 2.18 9.38
C ARG A 500 22.07 1.77 10.82
N LEU A 501 21.18 1.08 11.53
CA LEU A 501 21.47 0.55 12.87
C LEU A 501 22.58 -0.50 12.81
N TRP A 502 22.48 -1.44 11.87
CA TRP A 502 23.52 -2.45 11.65
C TRP A 502 24.88 -1.83 11.33
N LEU A 503 24.96 -0.77 10.49
CA LEU A 503 26.21 -0.05 10.23
C LEU A 503 26.82 0.52 11.51
N LYS A 504 26.00 1.09 12.40
CA LYS A 504 26.46 1.62 13.70
C LYS A 504 26.99 0.50 14.61
N GLU A 505 26.32 -0.64 14.64
CA GLU A 505 26.72 -1.80 15.44
C GLU A 505 28.03 -2.41 14.94
N VAL A 506 28.22 -2.50 13.63
CA VAL A 506 29.49 -2.93 13.03
C VAL A 506 30.62 -1.93 13.35
N ALA A 507 30.35 -0.63 13.24
CA ALA A 507 31.33 0.40 13.57
C ALA A 507 31.73 0.42 15.05
N SER A 508 30.82 0.03 15.95
CA SER A 508 31.07 -0.09 17.41
C SER A 508 31.63 -1.45 17.84
N GLY A 509 31.78 -2.40 16.89
CA GLY A 509 32.27 -3.76 17.19
C GLY A 509 31.26 -4.67 17.90
N THR A 510 29.99 -4.29 17.94
CA THR A 510 28.92 -5.07 18.59
C THR A 510 28.21 -6.03 17.62
N ALA A 511 28.37 -5.87 16.32
CA ALA A 511 27.89 -6.81 15.30
C ALA A 511 29.05 -7.32 14.43
N VAL A 512 28.92 -8.53 13.90
CA VAL A 512 29.88 -9.11 12.92
C VAL A 512 29.57 -8.52 11.54
N PRO A 513 30.60 -8.14 10.77
CA PRO A 513 30.46 -7.55 9.43
C PRO A 513 29.72 -8.43 8.43
#